data_f6e7caf78d95b44d40287b3f83c875a6
#
_entry.id   f6e7caf78d95b44d40287b3f83c875a6
#
_cell.length_a   1.000
_cell.length_b   1.000
_cell.length_c   1.000
_cell.angle_alpha   90.00
_cell.angle_beta   90.00
_cell.angle_gamma   90.00
#
_symmetry.space_group_name_H-M   'P 1'
#
loop_
_entity.id
_entity.type
_entity.pdbx_description
1 polymer ?
#
loop_
_entity_poly.entity_id
_entity_poly.type
_entity_poly.pdbx_seq_one_letter_code
_entity_poly.pdbx_strand_id
1 'polypeptide(L)'
;MKLHHLLGVASVLSVGSTFANNLVTNGSFEQDVVSQKWTLLNSVTGWQRDGAQFEIQTNSLNIIAAQDGNQYIELDSTANYSMMQNITTSPNQSYVLSFYYSPRVEGDSDTNQAKVFWNGDEVANLNATQRGWQHYSINVTASSETTELKFTGTGESNSYGAFIDNVSVTGTVARTCSGGLFGINDYGSEQVGYVYYFDLNAANYSILTGLSHTASNIASKEGTLYFMEQQDKATKASKLWTYDLDTNSEVAAADTTSYPIYRSVVTPDGQSLRSTSKTYMYDFDLQTGNKSVLGKLTFAGEDFKHGDIAYSADNNVLYVLTGQALYTLDEANMSLDLIGTHGLQWASGIAIANNGTIYVSARNSSENAKIYTLNPSTAEASYVMDGPAHINDLTFVDSYCSE
;
A
#
# COMPACT_ATOMS: atom_id res chain seq x y z
N MET A 1 13.40 -44.02 -31.55
CA MET A 1 12.59 -42.80 -31.44
C MET A 1 12.88 -42.20 -30.06
N LYS A 2 13.76 -41.20 -29.98
CA LYS A 2 14.20 -40.58 -28.71
C LYS A 2 13.32 -39.37 -28.39
N LEU A 3 12.61 -39.43 -27.28
CA LEU A 3 11.79 -38.37 -26.78
C LEU A 3 12.71 -37.34 -26.08
N HIS A 4 12.76 -36.10 -26.58
CA HIS A 4 13.49 -35.01 -25.95
C HIS A 4 12.50 -34.30 -25.02
N HIS A 5 12.78 -34.35 -23.72
CA HIS A 5 12.12 -33.53 -22.72
C HIS A 5 12.76 -32.14 -22.79
N LEU A 6 11.97 -31.16 -23.22
CA LEU A 6 12.30 -29.74 -22.97
C LEU A 6 11.94 -29.40 -21.54
N LEU A 7 12.95 -29.18 -20.70
CA LEU A 7 12.76 -28.48 -19.41
C LEU A 7 12.65 -26.98 -19.71
N GLY A 8 11.47 -26.46 -19.55
CA GLY A 8 11.25 -25.02 -19.50
C GLY A 8 11.78 -24.47 -18.18
N VAL A 9 12.82 -23.67 -18.23
CA VAL A 9 13.30 -22.90 -17.07
C VAL A 9 12.34 -21.73 -16.88
N ALA A 10 11.48 -21.82 -15.86
CA ALA A 10 10.72 -20.68 -15.39
C ALA A 10 11.70 -19.75 -14.66
N SER A 11 12.05 -18.62 -15.27
CA SER A 11 12.74 -17.54 -14.59
C SER A 11 11.77 -16.89 -13.60
N VAL A 12 11.99 -17.15 -12.32
CA VAL A 12 11.38 -16.37 -11.23
C VAL A 12 12.02 -14.99 -11.30
N LEU A 13 11.30 -14.02 -11.85
CA LEU A 13 11.61 -12.60 -11.67
C LEU A 13 11.30 -12.28 -10.21
N SER A 14 12.34 -12.20 -9.38
CA SER A 14 12.24 -11.57 -8.06
C SER A 14 11.87 -10.11 -8.31
N VAL A 15 10.67 -9.71 -7.97
CA VAL A 15 10.30 -8.30 -7.82
C VAL A 15 11.09 -7.79 -6.61
N GLY A 16 12.25 -7.22 -6.86
CA GLY A 16 13.01 -6.50 -5.86
C GLY A 16 12.20 -5.26 -5.52
N SER A 17 11.77 -5.15 -4.27
CA SER A 17 11.32 -3.89 -3.71
C SER A 17 12.42 -2.87 -3.96
N THR A 18 12.22 -1.93 -4.86
CA THR A 18 13.09 -0.78 -5.00
C THR A 18 12.81 0.12 -3.81
N PHE A 19 13.52 -0.12 -2.70
CA PHE A 19 13.57 0.87 -1.63
C PHE A 19 14.02 2.19 -2.26
N ALA A 20 13.27 3.25 -2.03
CA ALA A 20 13.69 4.58 -2.43
C ALA A 20 15.12 4.79 -1.92
N ASN A 21 16.07 5.08 -2.81
CA ASN A 21 17.48 5.22 -2.44
C ASN A 21 17.60 6.24 -1.32
N ASN A 22 18.31 5.87 -0.25
CA ASN A 22 18.70 6.83 0.78
C ASN A 22 19.56 7.92 0.16
N LEU A 23 19.14 9.17 0.25
CA LEU A 23 19.85 10.33 -0.28
C LEU A 23 20.99 10.78 0.65
N VAL A 24 21.01 10.30 1.89
CA VAL A 24 22.08 10.56 2.85
C VAL A 24 23.27 9.65 2.55
N THR A 25 24.43 10.26 2.35
CA THR A 25 25.69 9.53 2.26
C THR A 25 26.18 9.19 3.66
N ASN A 26 26.55 7.93 3.90
CA ASN A 26 27.14 7.48 5.17
C ASN A 26 26.26 7.79 6.40
N GLY A 27 24.97 7.47 6.31
CA GLY A 27 24.01 7.76 7.38
C GLY A 27 24.17 6.91 8.63
N SER A 28 24.82 5.74 8.53
CA SER A 28 25.21 4.87 9.64
C SER A 28 26.68 5.01 10.05
N PHE A 29 27.41 5.96 9.46
CA PHE A 29 28.81 6.31 9.79
C PHE A 29 29.85 5.18 9.60
N GLU A 30 29.50 4.11 8.91
CA GLU A 30 30.32 2.90 8.74
C GLU A 30 31.44 3.05 7.68
N GLN A 31 31.41 4.11 6.85
CA GLN A 31 32.43 4.32 5.81
C GLN A 31 33.79 4.77 6.39
N ASP A 32 33.78 5.39 7.57
CA ASP A 32 34.99 5.83 8.26
C ASP A 32 35.32 4.87 9.41
N VAL A 33 35.87 3.69 9.08
CA VAL A 33 36.08 2.59 10.02
C VAL A 33 36.98 2.97 11.19
N VAL A 34 36.44 2.87 12.40
CA VAL A 34 37.16 3.10 13.67
C VAL A 34 37.44 1.76 14.35
N SER A 35 38.73 1.52 14.65
CA SER A 35 39.20 0.30 15.35
C SER A 35 39.24 0.43 16.87
N GLN A 36 39.20 1.64 17.38
CA GLN A 36 39.20 1.97 18.81
C GLN A 36 37.75 1.96 19.34
N LYS A 37 37.59 2.08 20.65
CA LYS A 37 36.29 2.25 21.29
C LYS A 37 35.58 3.51 20.85
N TRP A 38 36.32 4.55 20.62
CA TRP A 38 35.88 5.84 20.08
C TRP A 38 37.08 6.60 19.51
N THR A 39 36.84 7.59 18.65
CA THR A 39 37.88 8.45 18.12
C THR A 39 37.33 9.81 17.68
N LEU A 40 38.19 10.84 17.75
CA LEU A 40 37.91 12.16 17.20
C LEU A 40 38.44 12.26 15.78
N LEU A 41 37.56 12.64 14.84
CA LEU A 41 37.89 12.80 13.44
C LEU A 41 37.68 14.23 12.97
N ASN A 42 38.61 14.69 12.11
CA ASN A 42 38.50 16.03 11.49
C ASN A 42 37.48 16.03 10.34
N SER A 43 37.19 14.86 9.76
CA SER A 43 36.26 14.67 8.66
C SER A 43 35.60 13.33 8.80
N VAL A 44 34.32 13.25 8.41
CA VAL A 44 33.52 12.03 8.25
C VAL A 44 32.94 12.06 6.82
N THR A 45 33.02 10.94 6.12
CA THR A 45 32.60 10.84 4.73
C THR A 45 31.14 11.26 4.58
N GLY A 46 30.90 12.21 3.67
CA GLY A 46 29.56 12.75 3.40
C GLY A 46 29.10 13.86 4.35
N TRP A 47 29.78 14.07 5.50
CA TRP A 47 29.38 15.03 6.52
C TRP A 47 30.35 16.20 6.66
N GLN A 48 29.78 17.38 6.78
CA GLN A 48 30.47 18.61 7.17
C GLN A 48 30.21 18.90 8.66
N ARG A 49 31.07 19.69 9.29
CA ARG A 49 30.87 20.10 10.69
C ARG A 49 31.07 21.59 10.88
N ASP A 50 30.44 22.11 11.90
CA ASP A 50 30.70 23.42 12.49
C ASP A 50 30.92 23.25 13.99
N GLY A 51 32.07 23.72 14.49
CA GLY A 51 32.51 23.55 15.89
C GLY A 51 33.54 22.44 16.08
N ALA A 52 33.39 21.67 17.16
CA ALA A 52 34.36 20.64 17.56
C ALA A 52 34.47 19.46 16.56
N GLN A 53 35.42 18.56 16.78
CA GLN A 53 35.62 17.39 15.92
C GLN A 53 34.47 16.43 16.00
N PHE A 54 34.23 15.63 14.94
CA PHE A 54 33.34 14.50 15.00
C PHE A 54 33.81 13.47 16.03
N GLU A 55 32.94 12.93 16.84
CA GLU A 55 33.22 11.76 17.66
C GLU A 55 32.45 10.56 17.19
N ILE A 56 33.16 9.56 16.64
CA ILE A 56 32.59 8.26 16.34
C ILE A 56 32.87 7.31 17.49
N GLN A 57 31.81 6.64 17.96
CA GLN A 57 31.88 5.59 18.96
C GLN A 57 31.52 4.22 18.33
N THR A 58 32.04 3.14 18.92
CA THR A 58 31.83 1.79 18.43
C THR A 58 31.16 0.90 19.48
N ASN A 59 30.60 -0.22 19.06
CA ASN A 59 30.03 -1.25 19.94
C ASN A 59 31.01 -1.71 21.03
N SER A 60 32.34 -1.59 20.79
CA SER A 60 33.38 -1.98 21.77
C SER A 60 33.50 -0.99 22.94
N LEU A 61 32.88 0.19 22.89
CA LEU A 61 32.78 1.10 24.04
C LEU A 61 31.80 0.56 25.10
N ASN A 62 30.83 -0.29 24.70
CA ASN A 62 29.90 -0.97 25.58
C ASN A 62 28.97 -0.03 26.37
N ILE A 63 28.60 1.11 25.78
CA ILE A 63 27.56 2.01 26.31
C ILE A 63 26.19 1.62 25.76
N ILE A 64 26.07 1.55 24.43
CA ILE A 64 24.93 1.07 23.69
C ILE A 64 25.45 0.40 22.41
N ALA A 65 24.76 -0.62 21.89
CA ALA A 65 25.07 -1.15 20.58
C ALA A 65 24.60 -0.15 19.49
N ALA A 66 25.35 -0.01 18.39
CA ALA A 66 24.92 0.75 17.23
C ALA A 66 23.55 0.27 16.76
N GLN A 67 22.75 1.17 16.25
CA GLN A 67 21.43 0.83 15.71
C GLN A 67 21.59 0.18 14.31
N ASP A 68 22.56 0.66 13.53
CA ASP A 68 22.94 0.03 12.26
C ASP A 68 24.47 -0.13 12.23
N GLY A 69 24.95 -1.34 11.91
CA GLY A 69 26.37 -1.64 11.83
C GLY A 69 27.08 -1.73 13.18
N ASN A 70 28.21 -1.06 13.32
CA ASN A 70 29.09 -1.12 14.48
C ASN A 70 29.43 0.23 15.09
N GLN A 71 29.05 1.33 14.45
CA GLN A 71 29.45 2.70 14.78
C GLN A 71 28.25 3.63 14.87
N TYR A 72 28.38 4.70 15.62
CA TYR A 72 27.42 5.78 15.74
C TYR A 72 28.14 7.07 16.11
N ILE A 73 27.49 8.22 15.96
CA ILE A 73 28.10 9.52 16.23
C ILE A 73 27.56 10.13 17.52
N GLU A 74 28.40 10.86 18.24
CA GLU A 74 28.06 11.67 19.41
C GLU A 74 28.20 13.16 19.09
N LEU A 75 27.24 13.98 19.52
CA LEU A 75 27.16 15.41 19.17
C LEU A 75 27.83 16.38 20.20
N ASP A 76 28.51 15.87 21.23
CA ASP A 76 29.37 16.64 22.15
C ASP A 76 30.70 15.92 22.36
N SER A 77 31.67 16.17 21.50
CA SER A 77 33.00 15.55 21.56
C SER A 77 33.88 16.25 22.64
N THR A 78 34.64 17.29 22.26
CA THR A 78 35.33 18.20 23.20
C THR A 78 34.49 19.45 23.49
N ALA A 79 33.44 19.66 22.75
CA ALA A 79 32.39 20.65 22.88
C ALA A 79 31.23 20.27 21.95
N ASN A 80 30.06 20.83 22.19
CA ASN A 80 28.93 20.72 21.28
C ASN A 80 29.30 21.17 19.87
N TYR A 81 28.82 20.49 18.87
CA TYR A 81 29.03 20.83 17.48
C TYR A 81 27.79 20.50 16.63
N SER A 82 27.83 20.99 15.40
CA SER A 82 26.83 20.63 14.39
C SER A 82 27.48 19.73 13.34
N MET A 83 26.72 18.73 12.87
CA MET A 83 27.03 17.99 11.65
C MET A 83 25.95 18.24 10.61
N MET A 84 26.38 18.37 9.34
CA MET A 84 25.44 18.70 8.26
C MET A 84 25.84 18.03 6.96
N GLN A 85 24.82 17.80 6.13
CA GLN A 85 24.99 17.28 4.78
C GLN A 85 24.03 18.00 3.82
N ASN A 86 24.53 18.37 2.65
CA ASN A 86 23.70 18.90 1.58
C ASN A 86 23.09 17.73 0.79
N ILE A 87 21.77 17.61 0.84
CA ILE A 87 21.00 16.58 0.16
C ILE A 87 20.54 17.14 -1.18
N THR A 88 20.74 16.38 -2.27
CA THR A 88 20.14 16.72 -3.56
C THR A 88 18.64 16.44 -3.48
N THR A 89 17.84 17.46 -3.75
CA THR A 89 16.38 17.44 -3.61
C THR A 89 15.73 18.06 -4.84
N SER A 90 14.40 17.96 -4.92
CA SER A 90 13.59 18.68 -5.92
C SER A 90 12.66 19.67 -5.22
N PRO A 91 12.54 20.92 -5.71
CA PRO A 91 11.69 21.92 -5.09
C PRO A 91 10.23 21.44 -4.99
N ASN A 92 9.60 21.73 -3.84
CA ASN A 92 8.23 21.33 -3.49
C ASN A 92 7.99 19.80 -3.38
N GLN A 93 9.05 18.99 -3.46
CA GLN A 93 8.96 17.55 -3.24
C GLN A 93 8.99 17.23 -1.75
N SER A 94 8.15 16.29 -1.32
CA SER A 94 8.14 15.76 0.04
C SER A 94 9.15 14.63 0.20
N TYR A 95 9.72 14.53 1.39
CA TYR A 95 10.71 13.52 1.79
C TYR A 95 10.36 12.98 3.18
N VAL A 96 10.81 11.77 3.48
CA VAL A 96 10.83 11.22 4.83
C VAL A 96 12.26 11.30 5.34
N LEU A 97 12.50 12.12 6.36
CA LEU A 97 13.73 12.11 7.16
C LEU A 97 13.56 11.10 8.29
N SER A 98 14.43 10.10 8.36
CA SER A 98 14.43 9.10 9.41
C SER A 98 15.79 8.99 10.04
N PHE A 99 15.84 8.81 11.37
CA PHE A 99 17.06 8.61 12.13
C PHE A 99 16.76 7.99 13.50
N TYR A 100 17.80 7.52 14.16
CA TYR A 100 17.72 7.06 15.55
C TYR A 100 18.52 7.99 16.46
N TYR A 101 17.94 8.27 17.61
CA TYR A 101 18.54 9.07 18.68
C TYR A 101 18.56 8.27 19.97
N SER A 102 19.64 8.40 20.75
CA SER A 102 19.71 7.90 22.12
C SER A 102 20.46 8.89 23.00
N PRO A 103 19.99 9.16 24.25
CA PRO A 103 20.80 9.86 25.23
C PRO A 103 22.01 9.01 25.63
N ARG A 104 23.16 9.67 25.83
CA ARG A 104 24.36 9.03 26.37
C ARG A 104 24.26 8.85 27.88
N VAL A 105 23.81 9.86 28.60
CA VAL A 105 23.72 9.89 30.07
C VAL A 105 22.29 9.62 30.51
N GLU A 106 22.11 8.56 31.29
CA GLU A 106 20.81 8.24 31.85
C GLU A 106 20.42 9.20 32.98
N GLY A 107 19.16 9.59 33.01
CA GLY A 107 18.59 10.47 34.02
C GLY A 107 18.90 11.96 33.83
N ASP A 108 19.72 12.32 32.87
CA ASP A 108 20.13 13.69 32.60
C ASP A 108 19.52 14.21 31.31
N SER A 109 18.61 15.16 31.40
CA SER A 109 18.00 15.82 30.25
C SER A 109 18.87 16.94 29.67
N ASP A 110 19.73 17.54 30.48
CA ASP A 110 20.42 18.78 30.10
C ASP A 110 21.64 18.51 29.21
N THR A 111 22.25 17.35 29.39
CA THR A 111 23.43 16.90 28.62
C THR A 111 23.04 16.34 27.25
N ASN A 112 21.92 15.65 27.14
CA ASN A 112 21.57 14.82 25.97
C ASN A 112 20.79 15.57 24.87
N GLN A 113 20.66 16.88 24.95
CA GLN A 113 19.84 17.66 24.02
C GLN A 113 20.47 17.78 22.65
N ALA A 114 19.66 17.63 21.61
CA ALA A 114 20.04 17.93 20.24
C ALA A 114 18.84 18.47 19.46
N LYS A 115 19.13 19.19 18.38
CA LYS A 115 18.13 19.70 17.43
C LYS A 115 18.43 19.24 16.03
N VAL A 116 17.38 19.03 15.27
CA VAL A 116 17.46 18.65 13.85
C VAL A 116 16.82 19.73 13.01
N PHE A 117 17.52 20.09 11.93
CA PHE A 117 17.07 21.14 11.03
C PHE A 117 17.00 20.63 9.59
N TRP A 118 16.01 21.08 8.87
CA TRP A 118 15.83 20.89 7.44
C TRP A 118 15.75 22.24 6.75
N ASN A 119 16.76 22.55 5.95
CA ASN A 119 16.92 23.87 5.28
C ASN A 119 16.85 25.08 6.24
N GLY A 120 17.39 24.93 7.44
CA GLY A 120 17.40 25.95 8.48
C GLY A 120 16.19 25.95 9.43
N ASP A 121 15.11 25.28 9.09
CA ASP A 121 13.94 25.13 9.94
C ASP A 121 14.11 23.98 10.93
N GLU A 122 13.81 24.20 12.22
CA GLU A 122 13.83 23.18 13.25
C GLU A 122 12.68 22.18 13.01
N VAL A 123 13.03 20.91 12.76
CA VAL A 123 12.05 19.83 12.50
C VAL A 123 11.97 18.82 13.65
N ALA A 124 12.96 18.79 14.55
CA ALA A 124 12.90 17.99 15.78
C ALA A 124 13.73 18.63 16.90
N ASN A 125 13.24 18.46 18.11
CA ASN A 125 13.93 18.75 19.37
C ASN A 125 14.03 17.47 20.18
N LEU A 126 15.25 17.00 20.39
CA LEU A 126 15.57 15.70 20.97
C LEU A 126 15.98 15.91 22.42
N ASN A 127 15.24 15.32 23.34
CA ASN A 127 15.51 15.43 24.78
C ASN A 127 14.94 14.22 25.51
N ALA A 128 15.72 13.16 25.68
CA ALA A 128 15.32 11.97 26.42
C ALA A 128 16.27 11.70 27.59
N THR A 129 15.77 11.03 28.61
CA THR A 129 16.52 10.70 29.83
C THR A 129 16.81 9.20 29.95
N GLN A 130 16.15 8.36 29.19
CA GLN A 130 16.37 6.91 29.21
C GLN A 130 17.22 6.49 28.01
N ARG A 131 18.33 5.80 28.25
CA ARG A 131 19.16 5.25 27.19
C ARG A 131 18.42 4.16 26.43
N GLY A 132 18.50 4.23 25.11
CA GLY A 132 17.85 3.33 24.18
C GLY A 132 17.54 4.08 22.89
N TRP A 133 17.71 3.42 21.75
CA TRP A 133 17.43 4.03 20.47
C TRP A 133 15.95 4.35 20.31
N GLN A 134 15.64 5.61 20.04
CA GLN A 134 14.33 6.12 19.69
C GLN A 134 14.31 6.44 18.20
N HIS A 135 13.37 5.88 17.48
CA HIS A 135 13.18 6.11 16.05
C HIS A 135 12.39 7.39 15.81
N TYR A 136 12.91 8.26 14.97
CA TYR A 136 12.23 9.45 14.46
C TYR A 136 11.98 9.28 12.97
N SER A 137 10.76 9.61 12.54
CA SER A 137 10.33 9.62 11.14
C SER A 137 9.51 10.88 10.90
N ILE A 138 10.02 11.79 10.06
CA ILE A 138 9.50 13.16 9.93
C ILE A 138 9.28 13.45 8.44
N ASN A 139 8.07 13.85 8.08
CA ASN A 139 7.78 14.35 6.75
C ASN A 139 8.33 15.78 6.61
N VAL A 140 9.16 16.01 5.61
CA VAL A 140 9.79 17.30 5.30
C VAL A 140 9.59 17.63 3.82
N THR A 141 9.57 18.92 3.49
CA THR A 141 9.45 19.37 2.10
C THR A 141 10.67 20.17 1.70
N ALA A 142 11.23 19.91 0.54
CA ALA A 142 12.34 20.70 0.01
C ALA A 142 11.82 21.97 -0.67
N SER A 143 12.54 23.07 -0.47
CA SER A 143 12.25 24.36 -1.14
C SER A 143 13.16 24.63 -2.34
N SER A 144 14.21 23.81 -2.54
CA SER A 144 15.24 24.00 -3.56
C SER A 144 15.81 22.67 -4.06
N GLU A 145 16.69 22.71 -5.06
CA GLU A 145 17.38 21.53 -5.60
C GLU A 145 18.47 20.98 -4.65
N THR A 146 18.80 21.72 -3.61
CA THR A 146 19.73 21.30 -2.56
C THR A 146 19.20 21.75 -1.21
N THR A 147 19.10 20.82 -0.27
CA THR A 147 18.59 21.07 1.08
C THR A 147 19.62 20.65 2.11
N GLU A 148 19.93 21.54 3.06
CA GLU A 148 20.80 21.20 4.19
C GLU A 148 20.01 20.38 5.22
N LEU A 149 20.51 19.20 5.55
CA LEU A 149 20.15 18.44 6.74
C LEU A 149 21.20 18.71 7.80
N LYS A 150 20.79 19.16 9.01
CA LYS A 150 21.72 19.48 10.09
C LYS A 150 21.23 18.90 11.43
N PHE A 151 22.17 18.31 12.16
CA PHE A 151 22.04 17.90 13.56
C PHE A 151 22.96 18.75 14.42
N THR A 152 22.48 19.25 15.54
CA THR A 152 23.23 20.13 16.44
C THR A 152 23.09 19.67 17.88
N GLY A 153 24.20 19.41 18.56
CA GLY A 153 24.21 19.24 20.01
C GLY A 153 23.87 20.56 20.69
N THR A 154 22.89 20.56 21.61
CA THR A 154 22.42 21.76 22.30
C THR A 154 22.39 21.62 23.81
N GLY A 155 22.83 20.48 24.34
CA GLY A 155 22.93 20.23 25.78
C GLY A 155 24.11 20.96 26.43
N GLU A 156 24.36 20.64 27.69
CA GLU A 156 25.60 21.10 28.36
C GLU A 156 26.81 20.55 27.61
N SER A 157 27.80 21.46 27.35
CA SER A 157 29.07 21.08 26.69
C SER A 157 30.01 20.50 27.73
N ASN A 158 29.91 19.20 27.95
CA ASN A 158 30.66 18.47 28.99
C ASN A 158 31.33 17.18 28.48
N SER A 159 31.41 17.02 27.14
CA SER A 159 31.94 15.85 26.42
C SER A 159 31.05 14.61 26.58
N TYR A 160 29.75 14.79 26.86
CA TYR A 160 28.73 13.78 26.84
C TYR A 160 27.51 14.34 26.14
N GLY A 161 27.02 13.71 25.07
CA GLY A 161 25.94 14.28 24.28
C GLY A 161 24.98 13.25 23.68
N ALA A 162 24.19 13.72 22.76
CA ALA A 162 23.24 12.91 22.01
C ALA A 162 23.96 11.95 21.05
N PHE A 163 23.51 10.72 21.00
CA PHE A 163 23.90 9.75 20.00
C PHE A 163 22.93 9.78 18.82
N ILE A 164 23.47 9.75 17.60
CA ILE A 164 22.71 9.68 16.35
C ILE A 164 23.25 8.51 15.52
N ASP A 165 22.33 7.77 14.89
CA ASP A 165 22.67 6.66 14.00
C ASP A 165 21.57 6.42 12.95
N ASN A 166 21.91 5.68 11.89
CA ASN A 166 21.02 5.23 10.82
C ASN A 166 20.15 6.35 10.25
N VAL A 167 20.82 7.41 9.78
CA VAL A 167 20.17 8.58 9.18
C VAL A 167 19.81 8.27 7.73
N SER A 168 18.57 8.53 7.36
CA SER A 168 18.12 8.41 5.98
C SER A 168 17.19 9.55 5.57
N VAL A 169 17.27 9.94 4.31
CA VAL A 169 16.31 10.78 3.62
C VAL A 169 15.86 10.04 2.39
N THR A 170 14.60 9.72 2.32
CA THR A 170 13.99 9.08 1.16
C THR A 170 12.97 10.02 0.55
N GLY A 171 13.06 10.25 -0.77
CA GLY A 171 12.04 11.01 -1.47
C GLY A 171 10.72 10.23 -1.40
N THR A 172 9.66 10.87 -0.90
CA THR A 172 8.34 10.42 -1.29
C THR A 172 8.23 10.81 -2.75
N VAL A 173 8.40 9.85 -3.66
CA VAL A 173 8.03 10.10 -5.06
C VAL A 173 6.59 10.58 -4.97
N ALA A 174 6.28 11.75 -5.54
CA ALA A 174 4.89 12.08 -5.78
C ALA A 174 4.42 11.05 -6.80
N ARG A 175 3.94 9.90 -6.30
CA ARG A 175 3.30 8.92 -7.14
C ARG A 175 2.10 9.64 -7.72
N THR A 176 2.06 9.82 -9.01
CA THR A 176 0.83 10.16 -9.68
C THR A 176 -0.08 8.96 -9.49
N CYS A 177 -0.83 8.98 -8.41
CA CYS A 177 -1.80 7.95 -8.13
C CYS A 177 -2.93 8.13 -9.13
N SER A 178 -2.84 7.41 -10.24
CA SER A 178 -3.90 7.35 -11.25
C SER A 178 -4.97 6.32 -10.88
N GLY A 179 -4.82 5.71 -9.69
CA GLY A 179 -5.60 4.55 -9.31
C GLY A 179 -5.10 3.26 -9.98
N GLY A 180 -5.66 2.14 -9.57
CA GLY A 180 -5.35 0.82 -10.11
C GLY A 180 -6.58 -0.05 -10.25
N LEU A 181 -6.67 -0.77 -11.36
CA LEU A 181 -7.67 -1.80 -11.57
C LEU A 181 -7.17 -3.12 -11.00
N PHE A 182 -7.98 -3.75 -10.15
CA PHE A 182 -7.72 -5.05 -9.56
C PHE A 182 -8.81 -6.04 -9.92
N GLY A 183 -8.45 -7.30 -10.00
CA GLY A 183 -9.42 -8.37 -10.22
C GLY A 183 -9.05 -9.62 -9.47
N ILE A 184 -10.07 -10.43 -9.18
CA ILE A 184 -9.90 -11.74 -8.56
C ILE A 184 -10.33 -12.85 -9.51
N ASN A 185 -9.58 -13.93 -9.53
CA ASN A 185 -10.01 -15.14 -10.23
C ASN A 185 -10.58 -16.16 -9.23
N ASP A 186 -11.59 -16.91 -9.69
CA ASP A 186 -12.08 -18.12 -9.04
C ASP A 186 -11.58 -19.32 -9.81
N TYR A 187 -10.70 -20.08 -9.23
CA TYR A 187 -10.15 -21.28 -9.86
C TYR A 187 -10.75 -22.57 -9.29
N GLY A 188 -12.07 -22.57 -9.02
CA GLY A 188 -12.80 -23.76 -8.57
C GLY A 188 -12.57 -24.10 -7.10
N SER A 189 -13.24 -25.14 -6.65
CA SER A 189 -13.41 -25.52 -5.24
C SER A 189 -12.14 -26.00 -4.51
N GLU A 190 -10.97 -26.00 -5.15
CA GLU A 190 -9.74 -26.55 -4.59
C GLU A 190 -8.53 -25.62 -4.69
N GLN A 191 -8.67 -24.42 -5.25
CA GLN A 191 -7.56 -23.48 -5.42
C GLN A 191 -7.85 -22.14 -4.79
N VAL A 192 -6.82 -21.60 -4.17
CA VAL A 192 -6.78 -20.25 -3.60
C VAL A 192 -6.97 -19.23 -4.71
N GLY A 193 -7.80 -18.22 -4.53
CA GLY A 193 -7.96 -17.12 -5.47
C GLY A 193 -6.67 -16.31 -5.58
N TYR A 194 -6.37 -15.80 -6.76
CA TYR A 194 -5.30 -14.84 -6.99
C TYR A 194 -5.91 -13.46 -7.23
N VAL A 195 -5.32 -12.45 -6.63
CA VAL A 195 -5.59 -11.04 -6.93
C VAL A 195 -4.59 -10.58 -7.98
N TYR A 196 -5.11 -9.96 -9.03
CA TYR A 196 -4.33 -9.39 -10.12
C TYR A 196 -4.41 -7.87 -10.11
N TYR A 197 -3.31 -7.24 -10.41
CA TYR A 197 -3.23 -5.83 -10.80
C TYR A 197 -3.17 -5.72 -12.31
N PHE A 198 -3.96 -4.80 -12.89
CA PHE A 198 -3.98 -4.50 -14.32
C PHE A 198 -3.34 -3.13 -14.57
N ASP A 199 -2.19 -3.12 -15.20
CA ASP A 199 -1.57 -1.88 -15.69
C ASP A 199 -2.24 -1.46 -17.00
N LEU A 200 -3.18 -0.52 -16.87
CA LEU A 200 -3.95 -0.02 -18.00
C LEU A 200 -3.12 0.78 -19.01
N ASN A 201 -1.97 1.35 -18.58
CA ASN A 201 -1.07 2.11 -19.45
C ASN A 201 -0.18 1.18 -20.28
N ALA A 202 0.38 0.16 -19.65
CA ALA A 202 1.23 -0.83 -20.32
C ALA A 202 0.43 -1.96 -21.01
N ALA A 203 -0.91 -2.00 -20.81
CA ALA A 203 -1.81 -3.04 -21.26
C ALA A 203 -1.33 -4.45 -20.87
N ASN A 204 -0.89 -4.61 -19.61
CA ASN A 204 -0.45 -5.87 -19.04
C ASN A 204 -1.03 -6.08 -17.63
N TYR A 205 -0.85 -7.28 -17.07
CA TYR A 205 -1.28 -7.61 -15.73
C TYR A 205 -0.22 -8.44 -14.99
N SER A 206 -0.27 -8.38 -13.67
CA SER A 206 0.59 -9.16 -12.78
C SER A 206 -0.22 -9.72 -11.61
N ILE A 207 0.28 -10.80 -11.01
CA ILE A 207 -0.28 -11.31 -9.76
C ILE A 207 0.19 -10.38 -8.64
N LEU A 208 -0.75 -9.80 -7.89
CA LEU A 208 -0.47 -9.05 -6.69
C LEU A 208 -0.20 -10.01 -5.52
N THR A 209 -1.12 -10.93 -5.27
CA THR A 209 -1.03 -11.92 -4.18
C THR A 209 -1.90 -13.14 -4.44
N GLY A 210 -1.58 -14.26 -3.76
CA GLY A 210 -2.48 -15.39 -3.57
C GLY A 210 -3.14 -15.27 -2.21
N LEU A 211 -4.48 -15.40 -2.15
CA LEU A 211 -5.23 -15.34 -0.89
C LEU A 211 -5.02 -16.62 -0.07
N SER A 212 -5.07 -16.50 1.26
CA SER A 212 -5.03 -17.65 2.18
C SER A 212 -6.38 -18.41 2.26
N HIS A 213 -7.43 -17.87 1.63
CA HIS A 213 -8.79 -18.37 1.66
C HIS A 213 -9.41 -18.36 0.24
N THR A 214 -10.55 -19.01 0.08
CA THR A 214 -11.30 -19.01 -1.18
C THR A 214 -12.28 -17.84 -1.21
N ALA A 215 -12.13 -16.95 -2.19
CA ALA A 215 -13.08 -15.87 -2.46
C ALA A 215 -13.30 -15.75 -3.97
N SER A 216 -14.46 -15.23 -4.37
CA SER A 216 -14.80 -15.01 -5.78
C SER A 216 -15.29 -13.59 -6.05
N ASN A 217 -15.21 -12.74 -5.05
CA ASN A 217 -15.55 -11.32 -5.09
C ASN A 217 -14.43 -10.47 -4.52
N ILE A 218 -14.35 -9.25 -4.98
CA ILE A 218 -13.38 -8.25 -4.52
C ILE A 218 -14.05 -6.88 -4.49
N ALA A 219 -13.83 -6.13 -3.42
CA ALA A 219 -14.23 -4.73 -3.32
C ALA A 219 -13.07 -3.92 -2.77
N SER A 220 -13.11 -2.61 -2.86
CA SER A 220 -12.04 -1.77 -2.33
C SER A 220 -12.55 -0.48 -1.71
N LYS A 221 -11.79 0.03 -0.75
CA LYS A 221 -11.89 1.39 -0.23
C LYS A 221 -10.57 1.83 0.37
N GLU A 222 -10.10 3.02 0.00
CA GLU A 222 -8.95 3.71 0.65
C GLU A 222 -7.70 2.83 0.80
N GLY A 223 -7.30 2.12 -0.27
CA GLY A 223 -6.10 1.27 -0.24
C GLY A 223 -6.30 -0.12 0.37
N THR A 224 -7.50 -0.44 0.84
CA THR A 224 -7.84 -1.76 1.37
C THR A 224 -8.74 -2.53 0.40
N LEU A 225 -8.39 -3.77 0.13
CA LEU A 225 -9.24 -4.73 -0.58
C LEU A 225 -10.05 -5.55 0.42
N TYR A 226 -11.29 -5.84 0.06
CA TYR A 226 -12.26 -6.60 0.88
C TYR A 226 -12.75 -7.82 0.13
N PHE A 227 -12.87 -8.94 0.85
CA PHE A 227 -13.29 -10.21 0.29
C PHE A 227 -14.30 -10.89 1.21
N MET A 228 -15.28 -11.58 0.62
CA MET A 228 -16.11 -12.53 1.35
C MET A 228 -15.61 -13.95 1.07
N GLU A 229 -15.17 -14.66 2.10
CA GLU A 229 -14.81 -16.07 2.00
C GLU A 229 -15.99 -16.91 1.52
N GLN A 230 -15.72 -17.90 0.69
CA GLN A 230 -16.78 -18.85 0.30
C GLN A 230 -17.32 -19.59 1.53
N GLN A 231 -18.64 -19.58 1.68
CA GLN A 231 -19.27 -20.17 2.84
C GLN A 231 -19.03 -21.68 2.98
N ASP A 232 -18.88 -22.14 4.20
CA ASP A 232 -19.03 -23.56 4.52
C ASP A 232 -20.46 -24.01 4.24
N LYS A 233 -20.64 -25.04 3.43
CA LYS A 233 -21.98 -25.46 2.98
C LYS A 233 -22.86 -26.00 4.10
N ALA A 234 -22.27 -26.59 5.15
CA ALA A 234 -22.99 -27.21 6.26
C ALA A 234 -23.40 -26.17 7.31
N THR A 235 -22.46 -25.32 7.73
CA THR A 235 -22.66 -24.35 8.82
C THR A 235 -23.11 -22.99 8.36
N LYS A 236 -22.94 -22.67 7.05
CA LYS A 236 -23.09 -21.33 6.49
C LYS A 236 -22.08 -20.32 7.05
N ALA A 237 -21.07 -20.79 7.77
CA ALA A 237 -19.98 -19.94 8.24
C ALA A 237 -19.20 -19.35 7.07
N SER A 238 -18.79 -18.11 7.20
CA SER A 238 -17.98 -17.36 6.27
C SER A 238 -17.19 -16.30 7.04
N LYS A 239 -16.23 -15.66 6.40
CA LYS A 239 -15.46 -14.55 6.99
C LYS A 239 -15.37 -13.41 6.00
N LEU A 240 -15.33 -12.21 6.55
CA LEU A 240 -14.82 -11.03 5.86
C LEU A 240 -13.31 -10.99 6.02
N TRP A 241 -12.62 -10.79 4.91
CA TRP A 241 -11.18 -10.62 4.88
C TRP A 241 -10.83 -9.27 4.30
N THR A 242 -9.71 -8.74 4.75
CA THR A 242 -9.10 -7.52 4.21
C THR A 242 -7.67 -7.80 3.76
N TYR A 243 -7.25 -7.09 2.71
CA TYR A 243 -5.87 -7.01 2.28
C TYR A 243 -5.48 -5.54 2.14
N ASP A 244 -4.49 -5.12 2.90
CA ASP A 244 -3.96 -3.77 2.88
C ASP A 244 -2.86 -3.67 1.80
N LEU A 245 -3.04 -2.77 0.84
CA LEU A 245 -2.14 -2.61 -0.30
C LEU A 245 -0.81 -1.94 0.04
N ASP A 246 -0.76 -1.16 1.13
CA ASP A 246 0.47 -0.49 1.55
C ASP A 246 1.39 -1.43 2.34
N THR A 247 0.80 -2.25 3.20
CA THR A 247 1.54 -3.19 4.06
C THR A 247 1.64 -4.60 3.49
N ASN A 248 0.92 -4.88 2.40
CA ASN A 248 0.81 -6.21 1.78
C ASN A 248 0.38 -7.28 2.79
N SER A 249 -0.57 -6.96 3.66
CA SER A 249 -1.00 -7.87 4.73
C SER A 249 -2.47 -8.25 4.60
N GLU A 250 -2.76 -9.55 4.78
CA GLU A 250 -4.10 -10.15 4.76
C GLU A 250 -4.55 -10.44 6.18
N VAL A 251 -5.78 -10.05 6.55
CA VAL A 251 -6.35 -10.25 7.88
C VAL A 251 -7.81 -10.65 7.80
N ALA A 252 -8.23 -11.61 8.63
CA ALA A 252 -9.66 -11.90 8.85
C ALA A 252 -10.28 -10.75 9.68
N ALA A 253 -11.17 -9.99 9.06
CA ALA A 253 -11.77 -8.81 9.68
C ALA A 253 -12.95 -9.18 10.60
N ALA A 254 -13.84 -10.07 10.16
CA ALA A 254 -15.00 -10.47 10.95
C ALA A 254 -15.54 -11.85 10.56
N ASP A 255 -16.08 -12.58 11.54
CA ASP A 255 -16.88 -13.78 11.28
C ASP A 255 -18.30 -13.40 10.88
N THR A 256 -18.89 -14.14 9.93
CA THR A 256 -20.25 -13.93 9.48
C THR A 256 -20.93 -15.24 9.08
N THR A 257 -22.22 -15.18 8.77
CA THR A 257 -22.93 -16.27 8.11
C THR A 257 -23.46 -15.76 6.78
N SER A 258 -23.14 -16.44 5.70
CA SER A 258 -23.45 -15.98 4.37
C SER A 258 -24.27 -17.01 3.57
N TYR A 259 -24.86 -16.56 2.49
CA TYR A 259 -25.21 -17.36 1.32
C TYR A 259 -24.06 -17.27 0.32
N PRO A 260 -24.03 -18.07 -0.76
CA PRO A 260 -23.07 -17.86 -1.82
C PRO A 260 -23.14 -16.43 -2.33
N ILE A 261 -22.09 -15.65 -2.05
CA ILE A 261 -21.91 -14.28 -2.51
C ILE A 261 -21.04 -14.31 -3.76
N TYR A 262 -21.45 -13.61 -4.77
CA TYR A 262 -20.78 -13.60 -6.07
C TYR A 262 -20.24 -12.23 -6.45
N ARG A 263 -20.75 -11.15 -5.81
CA ARG A 263 -20.49 -9.76 -6.18
C ARG A 263 -20.47 -8.90 -4.95
N SER A 264 -19.59 -7.94 -4.92
CA SER A 264 -19.45 -7.08 -3.75
C SER A 264 -18.91 -5.71 -4.10
N VAL A 265 -19.36 -4.69 -3.35
CA VAL A 265 -18.82 -3.34 -3.36
C VAL A 265 -18.88 -2.76 -1.96
N VAL A 266 -17.92 -1.94 -1.57
CA VAL A 266 -18.00 -1.21 -0.29
C VAL A 266 -19.00 -0.07 -0.44
N THR A 267 -19.89 0.08 0.55
CA THR A 267 -20.88 1.18 0.56
C THR A 267 -20.19 2.56 0.60
N PRO A 268 -20.83 3.60 0.07
CA PRO A 268 -20.23 4.95 0.01
C PRO A 268 -19.76 5.48 1.36
N ASP A 269 -20.48 5.17 2.45
CA ASP A 269 -20.10 5.54 3.82
C ASP A 269 -18.96 4.68 4.40
N GLY A 270 -18.55 3.62 3.70
CA GLY A 270 -17.48 2.73 4.13
C GLY A 270 -17.80 1.83 5.32
N GLN A 271 -19.08 1.68 5.66
CA GLN A 271 -19.47 0.90 6.84
C GLN A 271 -19.79 -0.56 6.51
N SER A 272 -20.17 -0.85 5.26
CA SER A 272 -20.63 -2.18 4.88
C SER A 272 -20.02 -2.67 3.57
N LEU A 273 -19.85 -3.98 3.47
CA LEU A 273 -19.69 -4.67 2.19
C LEU A 273 -21.08 -5.00 1.65
N ARG A 274 -21.54 -4.24 0.67
CA ARG A 274 -22.77 -4.52 -0.08
C ARG A 274 -22.52 -5.67 -1.03
N SER A 275 -23.35 -6.68 -0.98
CA SER A 275 -23.09 -7.92 -1.68
C SER A 275 -24.37 -8.54 -2.24
N THR A 276 -24.25 -9.32 -3.30
CA THR A 276 -25.40 -10.02 -3.86
C THR A 276 -25.18 -11.52 -3.94
N SER A 277 -26.25 -12.27 -3.64
CA SER A 277 -26.44 -13.62 -4.15
C SER A 277 -27.00 -13.56 -5.57
N LYS A 278 -27.55 -14.67 -6.07
CA LYS A 278 -28.23 -14.66 -7.38
C LYS A 278 -29.45 -13.74 -7.45
N THR A 279 -30.09 -13.46 -6.32
CA THR A 279 -31.42 -12.79 -6.31
C THR A 279 -31.60 -11.81 -5.16
N TYR A 280 -30.78 -11.85 -4.14
CA TYR A 280 -30.91 -10.99 -2.96
C TYR A 280 -29.68 -10.12 -2.77
N MET A 281 -29.91 -8.92 -2.28
CA MET A 281 -28.88 -7.98 -1.86
C MET A 281 -28.79 -7.93 -0.33
N TYR A 282 -27.56 -7.85 0.15
CA TYR A 282 -27.22 -7.85 1.57
C TYR A 282 -26.19 -6.76 1.85
N ASP A 283 -26.20 -6.24 3.07
CA ASP A 283 -25.07 -5.50 3.65
C ASP A 283 -24.44 -6.34 4.77
N PHE A 284 -23.14 -6.40 4.77
CA PHE A 284 -22.34 -6.99 5.84
C PHE A 284 -21.53 -5.86 6.49
N ASP A 285 -21.80 -5.59 7.76
CA ASP A 285 -21.07 -4.61 8.54
C ASP A 285 -19.58 -4.99 8.60
N LEU A 286 -18.71 -4.09 8.20
CA LEU A 286 -17.28 -4.36 8.07
C LEU A 286 -16.55 -4.57 9.40
N GLN A 287 -17.10 -4.09 10.52
CA GLN A 287 -16.50 -4.25 11.84
C GLN A 287 -16.99 -5.50 12.56
N THR A 288 -18.29 -5.81 12.42
CA THR A 288 -18.93 -6.85 13.23
C THR A 288 -19.26 -8.12 12.42
N GLY A 289 -19.26 -8.06 11.10
CA GLY A 289 -19.74 -9.14 10.22
C GLY A 289 -21.24 -9.32 10.20
N ASN A 290 -22.01 -8.48 10.91
CA ASN A 290 -23.46 -8.58 10.97
C ASN A 290 -24.09 -8.37 9.61
N LYS A 291 -25.01 -9.28 9.25
CA LYS A 291 -25.69 -9.27 7.95
C LYS A 291 -27.08 -8.65 8.04
N SER A 292 -27.37 -7.73 7.11
CA SER A 292 -28.69 -7.18 6.84
C SER A 292 -29.17 -7.60 5.46
N VAL A 293 -30.47 -7.96 5.32
CA VAL A 293 -31.09 -8.25 4.03
C VAL A 293 -31.75 -6.98 3.53
N LEU A 294 -31.31 -6.47 2.39
CA LEU A 294 -31.84 -5.24 1.80
C LEU A 294 -33.10 -5.51 0.96
N GLY A 295 -33.07 -6.56 0.14
CA GLY A 295 -34.21 -6.89 -0.71
C GLY A 295 -33.89 -7.90 -1.79
N LYS A 296 -34.91 -8.17 -2.59
CA LYS A 296 -34.79 -9.05 -3.75
C LYS A 296 -34.68 -8.23 -5.03
N LEU A 297 -33.65 -8.49 -5.80
CA LEU A 297 -33.48 -7.92 -7.13
C LEU A 297 -34.39 -8.62 -8.12
N THR A 298 -35.12 -7.86 -8.93
CA THR A 298 -36.03 -8.40 -9.97
C THR A 298 -35.50 -7.97 -11.33
N PHE A 299 -35.02 -8.94 -12.09
CA PHE A 299 -34.56 -8.75 -13.47
C PHE A 299 -35.71 -9.12 -14.44
N ALA A 300 -35.95 -8.24 -15.39
CA ALA A 300 -36.94 -8.48 -16.43
C ALA A 300 -36.41 -9.50 -17.45
N GLY A 301 -36.60 -10.79 -17.17
CA GLY A 301 -36.29 -11.87 -18.10
C GLY A 301 -34.84 -12.36 -18.13
N GLU A 302 -33.97 -11.84 -17.28
CA GLU A 302 -32.56 -12.27 -17.18
C GLU A 302 -32.30 -13.04 -15.88
N ASP A 303 -31.34 -13.98 -15.97
CA ASP A 303 -30.79 -14.67 -14.80
C ASP A 303 -29.48 -14.00 -14.42
N PHE A 304 -29.42 -13.40 -13.21
CA PHE A 304 -28.21 -12.78 -12.65
C PHE A 304 -27.21 -13.86 -12.22
N LYS A 305 -26.78 -14.69 -13.16
CA LYS A 305 -25.74 -15.72 -12.94
C LYS A 305 -24.34 -15.19 -13.05
N HIS A 306 -24.14 -14.22 -13.94
CA HIS A 306 -22.88 -13.55 -14.20
C HIS A 306 -23.06 -12.06 -14.01
N GLY A 307 -21.97 -11.34 -13.82
CA GLY A 307 -22.00 -9.91 -13.63
C GLY A 307 -21.64 -9.52 -12.21
N ASP A 308 -21.76 -8.23 -11.90
CA ASP A 308 -21.23 -7.63 -10.70
C ASP A 308 -21.92 -6.29 -10.40
N ILE A 309 -21.53 -5.61 -9.31
CA ILE A 309 -22.07 -4.32 -8.86
C ILE A 309 -20.95 -3.34 -8.55
N ALA A 310 -21.13 -2.06 -8.91
CA ALA A 310 -20.20 -1.00 -8.57
C ALA A 310 -20.90 0.35 -8.41
N TYR A 311 -20.46 1.18 -7.47
CA TYR A 311 -20.93 2.55 -7.35
C TYR A 311 -20.26 3.45 -8.39
N SER A 312 -21.00 4.46 -8.87
CA SER A 312 -20.44 5.56 -9.67
C SER A 312 -19.35 6.31 -8.90
N ALA A 313 -18.48 7.00 -9.61
CA ALA A 313 -17.37 7.77 -9.02
C ALA A 313 -17.84 8.81 -7.98
N ASP A 314 -19.04 9.36 -8.14
CA ASP A 314 -19.67 10.27 -7.19
C ASP A 314 -20.50 9.59 -6.11
N ASN A 315 -20.50 8.24 -6.07
CA ASN A 315 -21.23 7.39 -5.11
C ASN A 315 -22.78 7.55 -5.10
N ASN A 316 -23.35 8.13 -6.14
CA ASN A 316 -24.79 8.40 -6.20
C ASN A 316 -25.59 7.33 -6.95
N VAL A 317 -24.95 6.52 -7.76
CA VAL A 317 -25.59 5.50 -8.60
C VAL A 317 -24.92 4.15 -8.36
N LEU A 318 -25.73 3.13 -8.07
CA LEU A 318 -25.24 1.75 -8.06
C LEU A 318 -25.54 1.10 -9.42
N TYR A 319 -24.49 0.78 -10.15
CA TYR A 319 -24.56 0.02 -11.39
C TYR A 319 -24.65 -1.47 -11.09
N VAL A 320 -25.46 -2.16 -11.90
CA VAL A 320 -25.57 -3.61 -11.89
C VAL A 320 -25.25 -4.13 -13.27
N LEU A 321 -24.15 -4.83 -13.38
CA LEU A 321 -23.75 -5.57 -14.58
C LEU A 321 -24.39 -6.95 -14.55
N THR A 322 -25.00 -7.37 -15.65
CA THR A 322 -25.42 -8.77 -15.87
C THR A 322 -24.56 -9.41 -16.96
N GLY A 323 -24.82 -10.67 -17.27
CA GLY A 323 -24.14 -11.34 -18.40
C GLY A 323 -24.44 -10.71 -19.77
N GLN A 324 -25.43 -9.82 -19.90
CA GLN A 324 -25.91 -9.27 -21.18
C GLN A 324 -26.06 -7.73 -21.17
N ALA A 325 -26.32 -7.12 -20.03
CA ALA A 325 -26.73 -5.73 -19.95
C ALA A 325 -26.15 -4.98 -18.73
N LEU A 326 -26.19 -3.67 -18.80
CA LEU A 326 -25.89 -2.75 -17.71
C LEU A 326 -27.19 -2.06 -17.26
N TYR A 327 -27.39 -2.01 -15.95
CA TYR A 327 -28.52 -1.36 -15.29
C TYR A 327 -28.03 -0.36 -14.25
N THR A 328 -28.91 0.55 -13.84
CA THR A 328 -28.84 1.24 -12.56
C THR A 328 -29.84 0.64 -11.59
N LEU A 329 -29.52 0.70 -10.29
CA LEU A 329 -30.40 0.21 -9.22
C LEU A 329 -30.98 1.38 -8.44
N ASP A 330 -32.32 1.45 -8.35
CA ASP A 330 -32.99 2.19 -7.29
C ASP A 330 -32.97 1.35 -6.01
N GLU A 331 -32.06 1.70 -5.11
CA GLU A 331 -31.84 0.95 -3.86
C GLU A 331 -33.04 1.02 -2.90
N ALA A 332 -33.88 2.05 -2.98
CA ALA A 332 -35.04 2.20 -2.13
C ALA A 332 -36.15 1.19 -2.49
N ASN A 333 -36.28 0.89 -3.78
CA ASN A 333 -37.35 0.04 -4.32
C ASN A 333 -36.82 -1.31 -4.84
N MET A 334 -35.48 -1.51 -4.84
CA MET A 334 -34.82 -2.69 -5.44
C MET A 334 -35.21 -2.91 -6.90
N SER A 335 -35.48 -1.82 -7.64
CA SER A 335 -35.82 -1.83 -9.05
C SER A 335 -34.67 -1.49 -9.94
N LEU A 336 -34.58 -2.14 -11.07
CA LEU A 336 -33.50 -2.00 -12.04
C LEU A 336 -34.01 -1.26 -13.29
N ASP A 337 -33.27 -0.19 -13.64
CA ASP A 337 -33.49 0.57 -14.86
C ASP A 337 -32.41 0.22 -15.89
N LEU A 338 -32.86 -0.30 -17.06
CA LEU A 338 -31.95 -0.73 -18.13
C LEU A 338 -31.26 0.49 -18.79
N ILE A 339 -29.93 0.45 -18.82
CA ILE A 339 -29.13 1.38 -19.62
C ILE A 339 -29.00 0.85 -21.07
N GLY A 340 -28.57 -0.41 -21.20
CA GLY A 340 -28.38 -1.02 -22.52
C GLY A 340 -27.72 -2.39 -22.45
N THR A 341 -27.60 -3.02 -23.63
CA THR A 341 -26.91 -4.32 -23.77
C THR A 341 -25.48 -4.08 -24.25
N HIS A 342 -24.52 -4.75 -23.65
CA HIS A 342 -23.09 -4.57 -23.97
C HIS A 342 -22.55 -5.54 -25.02
N GLY A 343 -23.29 -6.57 -25.38
CA GLY A 343 -22.90 -7.55 -26.41
C GLY A 343 -21.74 -8.47 -26.02
N LEU A 344 -21.23 -8.38 -24.79
CA LEU A 344 -20.17 -9.25 -24.29
C LEU A 344 -20.72 -10.60 -23.86
N GLN A 345 -19.87 -11.63 -23.89
CA GLN A 345 -20.21 -12.94 -23.36
C GLN A 345 -19.62 -13.09 -21.94
N TRP A 346 -20.38 -13.65 -21.03
CA TRP A 346 -19.97 -13.92 -19.65
C TRP A 346 -19.25 -12.73 -18.98
N ALA A 347 -19.86 -11.55 -19.08
CA ALA A 347 -19.42 -10.42 -18.29
C ALA A 347 -19.54 -10.74 -16.80
N SER A 348 -18.47 -10.53 -16.03
CA SER A 348 -18.35 -11.03 -14.65
C SER A 348 -17.98 -9.96 -13.64
N GLY A 349 -17.05 -9.08 -13.89
CA GLY A 349 -16.62 -8.03 -12.96
C GLY A 349 -16.90 -6.64 -13.52
N ILE A 350 -17.21 -5.68 -12.65
CA ILE A 350 -17.33 -4.26 -12.96
C ILE A 350 -16.55 -3.43 -11.94
N ALA A 351 -15.79 -2.45 -12.40
CA ALA A 351 -15.11 -1.48 -11.57
C ALA A 351 -15.26 -0.08 -12.17
N ILE A 352 -15.33 0.95 -11.34
CA ILE A 352 -15.49 2.33 -11.80
C ILE A 352 -14.36 3.18 -11.24
N ALA A 353 -13.61 3.81 -12.14
CA ALA A 353 -12.54 4.73 -11.79
C ALA A 353 -13.09 6.11 -11.40
N ASN A 354 -12.31 6.91 -10.68
CA ASN A 354 -12.67 8.27 -10.24
C ASN A 354 -13.09 9.23 -11.38
N ASN A 355 -12.59 8.99 -12.58
CA ASN A 355 -12.98 9.77 -13.75
C ASN A 355 -14.30 9.30 -14.39
N GLY A 356 -14.99 8.33 -13.78
CA GLY A 356 -16.26 7.76 -14.26
C GLY A 356 -16.11 6.67 -15.31
N THR A 357 -14.89 6.26 -15.68
CA THR A 357 -14.68 5.15 -16.62
C THR A 357 -15.15 3.83 -16.00
N ILE A 358 -16.06 3.13 -16.67
CA ILE A 358 -16.56 1.82 -16.28
C ILE A 358 -15.70 0.75 -16.95
N TYR A 359 -14.97 -0.04 -16.15
CA TYR A 359 -14.24 -1.22 -16.59
C TYR A 359 -15.04 -2.48 -16.33
N VAL A 360 -15.02 -3.41 -17.27
CA VAL A 360 -15.67 -4.73 -17.10
C VAL A 360 -14.75 -5.84 -17.57
N SER A 361 -14.84 -6.98 -16.91
CA SER A 361 -14.23 -8.23 -17.37
C SER A 361 -15.27 -9.10 -18.08
N ALA A 362 -14.88 -9.69 -19.19
CA ALA A 362 -15.72 -10.64 -19.92
C ALA A 362 -14.86 -11.71 -20.59
N ARG A 363 -15.45 -12.88 -20.88
CA ARG A 363 -14.73 -13.99 -21.52
C ARG A 363 -15.66 -14.89 -22.32
N ASN A 364 -15.09 -15.65 -23.22
CA ASN A 364 -15.73 -16.86 -23.75
C ASN A 364 -15.44 -18.06 -22.83
N SER A 365 -16.20 -19.14 -22.99
CA SER A 365 -16.16 -20.32 -22.10
C SER A 365 -14.80 -21.00 -21.93
N SER A 366 -13.86 -20.81 -22.86
CA SER A 366 -12.56 -21.46 -22.89
C SER A 366 -11.38 -20.49 -22.97
N GLU A 367 -11.62 -19.18 -22.92
CA GLU A 367 -10.62 -18.17 -23.14
C GLU A 367 -10.26 -17.43 -21.84
N ASN A 368 -9.11 -16.77 -21.87
CA ASN A 368 -8.74 -15.79 -20.85
C ASN A 368 -9.76 -14.64 -20.84
N ALA A 369 -9.88 -13.98 -19.72
CA ALA A 369 -10.69 -12.78 -19.62
C ALA A 369 -10.11 -11.67 -20.50
N LYS A 370 -10.98 -10.76 -20.89
CA LYS A 370 -10.61 -9.49 -21.54
C LYS A 370 -11.23 -8.36 -20.73
N ILE A 371 -10.52 -7.25 -20.68
CA ILE A 371 -10.99 -6.03 -20.04
C ILE A 371 -11.54 -5.10 -21.13
N TYR A 372 -12.70 -4.54 -20.85
CA TYR A 372 -13.41 -3.59 -21.69
C TYR A 372 -13.76 -2.36 -20.89
N THR A 373 -14.04 -1.25 -21.55
CA THR A 373 -14.80 -0.14 -20.98
C THR A 373 -16.23 -0.18 -21.50
N LEU A 374 -17.18 0.28 -20.67
CA LEU A 374 -18.56 0.51 -21.10
C LEU A 374 -18.88 1.98 -21.16
N ASN A 375 -19.64 2.39 -22.18
CA ASN A 375 -20.26 3.71 -22.20
C ASN A 375 -21.36 3.77 -21.14
N PRO A 376 -21.34 4.70 -20.17
CA PRO A 376 -22.28 4.74 -19.07
C PRO A 376 -23.74 5.07 -19.49
N SER A 377 -23.94 5.57 -20.72
CA SER A 377 -25.27 5.93 -21.22
C SER A 377 -25.87 4.94 -22.22
N THR A 378 -25.04 4.09 -22.85
CA THR A 378 -25.50 3.15 -23.90
C THR A 378 -25.11 1.71 -23.61
N ALA A 379 -24.24 1.47 -22.63
CA ALA A 379 -23.58 0.20 -22.34
C ALA A 379 -22.72 -0.35 -23.50
N GLU A 380 -22.42 0.43 -24.53
CA GLU A 380 -21.53 -0.01 -25.62
C GLU A 380 -20.13 -0.33 -25.11
N ALA A 381 -19.62 -1.52 -25.46
CA ALA A 381 -18.34 -2.02 -25.02
C ALA A 381 -17.19 -1.65 -25.96
N SER A 382 -16.06 -1.23 -25.40
CA SER A 382 -14.80 -1.01 -26.11
C SER A 382 -13.69 -1.83 -25.47
N TYR A 383 -12.93 -2.58 -26.28
CA TYR A 383 -11.81 -3.41 -25.82
C TYR A 383 -10.66 -2.57 -25.27
N VAL A 384 -10.09 -2.99 -24.16
CA VAL A 384 -8.91 -2.35 -23.52
C VAL A 384 -7.69 -3.25 -23.61
N MET A 385 -7.76 -4.48 -23.01
CA MET A 385 -6.61 -5.37 -22.91
C MET A 385 -7.02 -6.81 -22.63
N ASP A 386 -6.09 -7.73 -22.83
CA ASP A 386 -6.24 -9.12 -22.40
C ASP A 386 -5.99 -9.24 -20.88
N GLY A 387 -6.66 -10.18 -20.22
CA GLY A 387 -6.50 -10.49 -18.81
C GLY A 387 -6.21 -11.97 -18.55
N PRO A 388 -6.00 -12.37 -17.31
CA PRO A 388 -5.77 -13.76 -16.93
C PRO A 388 -7.07 -14.60 -17.04
N ALA A 389 -6.91 -15.90 -16.92
CA ALA A 389 -8.05 -16.82 -16.93
C ALA A 389 -8.97 -16.57 -15.72
N HIS A 390 -10.28 -16.73 -15.95
CA HIS A 390 -11.29 -16.82 -14.91
C HIS A 390 -11.45 -15.61 -13.97
N ILE A 391 -11.21 -14.38 -14.45
CA ILE A 391 -11.54 -13.19 -13.66
C ILE A 391 -13.06 -13.17 -13.41
N ASN A 392 -13.44 -13.14 -12.15
CA ASN A 392 -14.82 -13.18 -11.70
C ASN A 392 -15.36 -11.83 -11.26
N ASP A 393 -14.49 -11.00 -10.69
CA ASP A 393 -14.88 -9.72 -10.12
C ASP A 393 -13.76 -8.71 -10.27
N LEU A 394 -14.09 -7.42 -10.29
CA LEU A 394 -13.17 -6.31 -10.44
C LEU A 394 -13.43 -5.24 -9.38
N THR A 395 -12.39 -4.52 -9.02
CA THR A 395 -12.49 -3.29 -8.22
C THR A 395 -11.47 -2.26 -8.68
N PHE A 396 -11.73 -0.98 -8.44
CA PHE A 396 -10.81 0.10 -8.74
C PHE A 396 -10.39 0.79 -7.44
N VAL A 397 -9.09 0.92 -7.22
CA VAL A 397 -8.52 1.57 -6.03
C VAL A 397 -7.94 2.92 -6.44
N ASP A 398 -8.65 3.99 -6.13
CA ASP A 398 -8.31 5.35 -6.56
C ASP A 398 -7.00 5.88 -5.96
N SER A 399 -6.69 5.47 -4.73
CA SER A 399 -5.45 5.85 -4.03
C SER A 399 -4.24 5.01 -4.44
N TYR A 400 -4.41 3.99 -5.29
CA TYR A 400 -3.30 3.13 -5.68
C TYR A 400 -2.31 3.84 -6.58
N CYS A 401 -1.06 3.73 -6.21
CA CYS A 401 0.07 4.29 -6.94
C CYS A 401 0.95 3.12 -7.40
N SER A 402 0.94 2.82 -8.70
CA SER A 402 1.89 1.83 -9.26
C SER A 402 3.33 2.33 -9.08
N GLU A 403 4.23 1.41 -8.75
CA GLU A 403 5.68 1.69 -8.70
C GLU A 403 6.26 1.92 -10.10
#